data_6798c9697593c3b9e43fd91f77f628cc
#
_entry.id   6798c9697593c3b9e43fd91f77f628cc
#
_cell.length_a   1.000
_cell.length_b   1.000
_cell.length_c   1.000
_cell.angle_alpha   90.00
_cell.angle_beta   90.00
_cell.angle_gamma   90.00
#
_symmetry.space_group_name_H-M   'P 1'
#
loop_
_entity.id
_entity.type
_entity.pdbx_description
1 polymer ?
#
loop_
_entity_poly.entity_id
_entity_poly.type
_entity_poly.pdbx_seq_one_letter_code
_entity_poly.pdbx_strand_id
1 'polypeptide(L)'
;MSGAYDESASQEDGTDSFWEVGNYKRAVKRIDDGHRLCNDLMNCIQERAKIEKAYSQQLTDWSKRWRQLVDKGPQYGSVERAWVAMMTEAEKVSELHQDVKNGLLNNDFEKVKNWQKDSYHKQMMGGFKETKEAEEGFKKAQKPWAKKLKELETAKKTYHLACKEEKVASSREANSKADTSVTADQQKKLLDKVDKCKQDSQKAKEKYEKTLDELRKCTPQYMENMETVFDTCQQFEEKRLSFLREVLLDIKRHLNLTENQSYATVYRDLEHTITSASAQDDLKWFSNNHGPGMHMNWPQFEEYNPELTHMISKREKSKKGTDGIMLTTPNHVAAPAGDRGSVSSSDKNQDQSAEWSDDEQAAPNSGSDTNGGGANPFEDESAKGVRVRALYDYDGQEQDELTFKAGDELTKLEDEDEQGWCKGLLDSGKLGLYPANYVEPI
;
A
#
# COMPACT_ATOMS: atom_id res chain seq x y z
N MET A 1 -17.72 -29.17 6.07
CA MET A 1 -17.57 -30.29 5.13
C MET A 1 -16.09 -30.42 4.84
N SER A 2 -15.52 -31.55 5.25
CA SER A 2 -14.10 -31.89 5.18
C SER A 2 -13.81 -32.37 3.75
N GLY A 3 -13.03 -31.62 2.99
CA GLY A 3 -12.51 -32.04 1.70
C GLY A 3 -11.26 -32.86 1.90
N ALA A 4 -11.35 -34.15 1.61
CA ALA A 4 -10.22 -35.07 1.55
C ALA A 4 -9.33 -34.68 0.36
N TYR A 5 -8.08 -34.33 0.64
CA TYR A 5 -7.03 -34.24 -0.38
C TYR A 5 -6.60 -35.65 -0.76
N ASP A 6 -6.68 -35.93 -2.06
CA ASP A 6 -6.26 -37.19 -2.69
C ASP A 6 -4.73 -37.34 -2.55
N GLU A 7 -4.32 -38.26 -1.68
CA GLU A 7 -2.94 -38.68 -1.45
C GLU A 7 -2.57 -39.81 -2.43
N SER A 8 -2.37 -39.50 -3.72
CA SER A 8 -1.77 -40.44 -4.65
C SER A 8 -0.89 -39.72 -5.68
N ALA A 9 0.12 -39.00 -5.20
CA ALA A 9 1.31 -38.66 -6.03
C ALA A 9 2.51 -39.34 -5.37
N SER A 10 3.16 -40.21 -6.13
CA SER A 10 4.36 -40.96 -5.85
C SER A 10 5.31 -40.23 -4.87
N GLN A 11 5.44 -40.76 -3.67
CA GLN A 11 6.53 -40.45 -2.74
C GLN A 11 7.86 -40.80 -3.44
N GLU A 12 8.48 -39.85 -4.13
CA GLU A 12 9.93 -39.82 -4.18
C GLU A 12 10.38 -39.50 -2.76
N ASP A 13 11.14 -40.44 -2.15
CA ASP A 13 11.73 -40.34 -0.81
C ASP A 13 12.82 -39.22 -0.76
N GLY A 14 12.43 -37.97 -1.05
CA GLY A 14 13.22 -36.80 -0.80
C GLY A 14 12.84 -36.25 0.56
N THR A 15 13.73 -36.32 1.53
CA THR A 15 13.55 -35.58 2.77
C THR A 15 13.67 -34.09 2.45
N ASP A 16 12.81 -33.23 3.05
CA ASP A 16 12.85 -31.78 2.83
C ASP A 16 14.05 -31.13 3.55
N SER A 17 15.18 -31.86 3.62
CA SER A 17 16.39 -31.48 4.33
C SER A 17 17.25 -30.54 3.52
N PHE A 18 17.78 -29.50 4.16
CA PHE A 18 18.81 -28.61 3.60
C PHE A 18 20.00 -29.35 2.99
N TRP A 19 20.36 -30.53 3.56
CA TRP A 19 21.52 -31.32 3.16
C TRP A 19 21.35 -32.09 1.85
N GLU A 20 20.14 -32.15 1.33
CA GLU A 20 19.92 -32.78 0.03
C GLU A 20 20.42 -31.94 -1.14
N VAL A 21 20.80 -32.61 -2.21
CA VAL A 21 21.34 -31.96 -3.40
C VAL A 21 20.31 -31.02 -4.04
N GLY A 22 20.57 -29.72 -3.97
CA GLY A 22 19.73 -28.67 -4.56
C GLY A 22 18.81 -27.93 -3.58
N ASN A 23 18.60 -28.43 -2.35
CA ASN A 23 17.69 -27.80 -1.38
C ASN A 23 18.17 -26.44 -0.83
N TYR A 24 19.46 -26.12 -1.00
CA TYR A 24 20.00 -24.79 -0.72
C TYR A 24 19.30 -23.66 -1.50
N LYS A 25 18.60 -23.96 -2.59
CA LYS A 25 17.88 -22.97 -3.41
C LYS A 25 16.91 -22.12 -2.61
N ARG A 26 16.36 -22.65 -1.51
CA ARG A 26 15.50 -21.87 -0.60
C ARG A 26 16.27 -20.75 0.10
N ALA A 27 17.51 -21.01 0.53
CA ALA A 27 18.36 -19.99 1.13
C ALA A 27 18.75 -18.91 0.13
N VAL A 28 19.00 -19.28 -1.12
CA VAL A 28 19.30 -18.35 -2.21
C VAL A 28 18.08 -17.49 -2.56
N LYS A 29 16.91 -18.13 -2.73
CA LYS A 29 15.64 -17.43 -3.04
C LYS A 29 15.29 -16.36 -2.00
N ARG A 30 15.61 -16.59 -0.72
CA ARG A 30 15.37 -15.60 0.35
C ARG A 30 16.05 -14.26 0.08
N ILE A 31 17.17 -14.24 -0.64
CA ILE A 31 17.86 -12.98 -1.01
C ILE A 31 17.01 -12.19 -2.00
N ASP A 32 16.50 -12.83 -3.06
CA ASP A 32 15.62 -12.19 -4.04
C ASP A 32 14.29 -11.75 -3.41
N ASP A 33 13.69 -12.61 -2.57
CA ASP A 33 12.50 -12.28 -1.81
C ASP A 33 12.72 -11.06 -0.89
N GLY A 34 13.92 -10.92 -0.31
CA GLY A 34 14.28 -9.76 0.50
C GLY A 34 14.26 -8.44 -0.29
N HIS A 35 14.71 -8.46 -1.53
CA HIS A 35 14.61 -7.29 -2.42
C HIS A 35 13.15 -6.93 -2.73
N ARG A 36 12.32 -7.94 -3.06
CA ARG A 36 10.89 -7.74 -3.31
C ARG A 36 10.17 -7.17 -2.09
N LEU A 37 10.42 -7.72 -0.90
CA LEU A 37 9.84 -7.23 0.36
C LEU A 37 10.21 -5.76 0.67
N CYS A 38 11.36 -5.27 0.21
CA CYS A 38 11.65 -3.83 0.29
C CYS A 38 10.72 -3.01 -0.61
N ASN A 39 10.40 -3.48 -1.82
CA ASN A 39 9.43 -2.81 -2.69
C ASN A 39 8.03 -2.83 -2.06
N ASP A 40 7.60 -3.96 -1.51
CA ASP A 40 6.30 -4.10 -0.86
C ASP A 40 6.18 -3.14 0.33
N LEU A 41 7.23 -2.99 1.15
CA LEU A 41 7.25 -2.01 2.24
C LEU A 41 7.21 -0.57 1.72
N MET A 42 7.95 -0.25 0.66
CA MET A 42 7.90 1.08 0.04
C MET A 42 6.49 1.42 -0.48
N ASN A 43 5.82 0.48 -1.13
CA ASN A 43 4.45 0.65 -1.59
C ASN A 43 3.49 0.87 -0.41
N CYS A 44 3.61 0.07 0.65
CA CYS A 44 2.83 0.23 1.87
C CYS A 44 2.99 1.63 2.49
N ILE A 45 4.23 2.14 2.56
CA ILE A 45 4.52 3.51 3.05
C ILE A 45 3.88 4.56 2.14
N GLN A 46 3.97 4.40 0.81
CA GLN A 46 3.37 5.34 -0.15
C GLN A 46 1.85 5.39 -0.05
N GLU A 47 1.19 4.24 0.07
CA GLU A 47 -0.27 4.16 0.24
C GLU A 47 -0.70 4.84 1.53
N ARG A 48 0.00 4.57 2.64
CA ARG A 48 -0.28 5.26 3.90
C ARG A 48 -0.09 6.77 3.78
N ALA A 49 0.95 7.23 3.13
CA ALA A 49 1.20 8.65 2.90
C ALA A 49 0.10 9.32 2.04
N LYS A 50 -0.48 8.60 1.06
CA LYS A 50 -1.64 9.08 0.28
C LYS A 50 -2.87 9.28 1.18
N ILE A 51 -3.12 8.36 2.10
CA ILE A 51 -4.23 8.45 3.07
C ILE A 51 -4.05 9.69 3.97
N GLU A 52 -2.86 9.89 4.53
CA GLU A 52 -2.54 11.06 5.36
C GLU A 52 -2.75 12.37 4.59
N LYS A 53 -2.31 12.43 3.33
CA LYS A 53 -2.51 13.58 2.44
C LYS A 53 -4.00 13.85 2.20
N ALA A 54 -4.78 12.83 1.89
CA ALA A 54 -6.20 12.97 1.60
C ALA A 54 -6.96 13.45 2.84
N TYR A 55 -6.68 12.89 4.01
CA TYR A 55 -7.28 13.31 5.27
C TYR A 55 -6.96 14.78 5.60
N SER A 56 -5.70 15.16 5.50
CA SER A 56 -5.26 16.55 5.67
C SER A 56 -6.01 17.50 4.73
N GLN A 57 -6.12 17.16 3.45
CA GLN A 57 -6.83 18.01 2.47
C GLN A 57 -8.31 18.17 2.82
N GLN A 58 -8.98 17.09 3.21
CA GLN A 58 -10.39 17.11 3.60
C GLN A 58 -10.64 18.02 4.84
N LEU A 59 -9.76 17.94 5.83
CA LEU A 59 -9.83 18.83 6.99
C LEU A 59 -9.68 20.31 6.60
N THR A 60 -8.71 20.60 5.74
CA THR A 60 -8.47 21.98 5.25
C THR A 60 -9.68 22.52 4.48
N ASP A 61 -10.27 21.73 3.59
CA ASP A 61 -11.39 22.14 2.76
C ASP A 61 -12.66 22.30 3.59
N TRP A 62 -12.87 21.40 4.57
CA TRP A 62 -13.96 21.52 5.56
C TRP A 62 -13.83 22.79 6.38
N SER A 63 -12.65 23.07 6.93
CA SER A 63 -12.36 24.26 7.73
C SER A 63 -12.62 25.54 6.93
N LYS A 64 -12.08 25.67 5.73
CA LYS A 64 -12.28 26.85 4.86
C LYS A 64 -13.76 27.09 4.55
N ARG A 65 -14.49 26.04 4.19
CA ARG A 65 -15.90 26.13 3.85
C ARG A 65 -16.75 26.60 5.05
N TRP A 66 -16.53 25.99 6.22
CA TRP A 66 -17.30 26.33 7.40
C TRP A 66 -16.91 27.70 7.99
N ARG A 67 -15.65 28.08 7.95
CA ARG A 67 -15.21 29.42 8.35
C ARG A 67 -15.95 30.49 7.55
N GLN A 68 -16.02 30.34 6.23
CA GLN A 68 -16.76 31.26 5.36
C GLN A 68 -18.27 31.33 5.67
N LEU A 69 -18.86 30.25 6.14
CA LEU A 69 -20.28 30.22 6.55
C LEU A 69 -20.49 30.91 7.90
N VAL A 70 -19.62 30.63 8.87
CA VAL A 70 -19.71 31.27 10.21
C VAL A 70 -19.45 32.78 10.10
N ASP A 71 -18.48 33.22 9.31
CA ASP A 71 -18.17 34.65 9.10
C ASP A 71 -19.34 35.45 8.49
N LYS A 72 -20.27 34.79 7.79
CA LYS A 72 -21.49 35.43 7.26
C LYS A 72 -22.54 35.68 8.30
N GLY A 73 -22.37 35.20 9.53
CA GLY A 73 -23.35 35.26 10.61
C GLY A 73 -24.52 34.28 10.40
N PRO A 74 -25.55 34.33 11.25
CA PRO A 74 -25.86 35.33 12.30
C PRO A 74 -25.21 35.07 13.67
N GLN A 75 -24.35 34.05 13.84
CA GLN A 75 -23.66 33.84 15.11
C GLN A 75 -22.71 35.01 15.40
N TYR A 76 -22.56 35.36 16.69
CA TYR A 76 -21.76 36.49 17.14
C TYR A 76 -21.03 36.21 18.46
N GLY A 77 -20.06 37.05 18.79
CA GLY A 77 -19.44 37.13 20.12
C GLY A 77 -18.45 36.04 20.46
N SER A 78 -18.45 35.60 21.69
CA SER A 78 -17.49 34.60 22.19
C SER A 78 -17.81 33.19 21.70
N VAL A 79 -19.08 32.89 21.48
CA VAL A 79 -19.49 31.58 20.90
C VAL A 79 -19.10 31.48 19.43
N GLU A 80 -19.17 32.56 18.65
CA GLU A 80 -18.64 32.59 17.29
C GLU A 80 -17.13 32.27 17.28
N ARG A 81 -16.35 32.90 18.16
CA ARG A 81 -14.91 32.61 18.29
C ARG A 81 -14.63 31.16 18.66
N ALA A 82 -15.41 30.59 19.58
CA ALA A 82 -15.32 29.17 19.96
C ALA A 82 -15.63 28.25 18.77
N TRP A 83 -16.60 28.62 17.95
CA TRP A 83 -16.96 27.87 16.74
C TRP A 83 -15.83 27.95 15.69
N VAL A 84 -15.27 29.15 15.45
CA VAL A 84 -14.11 29.37 14.59
C VAL A 84 -12.87 28.62 15.09
N ALA A 85 -12.71 28.45 16.41
CA ALA A 85 -11.62 27.68 16.98
C ALA A 85 -11.63 26.20 16.55
N MET A 86 -12.82 25.61 16.31
CA MET A 86 -12.90 24.24 15.73
C MET A 86 -12.34 24.17 14.31
N MET A 87 -12.53 25.23 13.49
CA MET A 87 -11.94 25.31 12.15
C MET A 87 -10.43 25.47 12.24
N THR A 88 -9.96 26.22 13.20
CA THR A 88 -8.52 26.42 13.46
C THR A 88 -7.87 25.12 13.95
N GLU A 89 -8.55 24.36 14.79
CA GLU A 89 -8.10 23.02 15.20
C GLU A 89 -7.90 22.12 13.96
N ALA A 90 -8.93 22.03 13.09
CA ALA A 90 -8.86 21.21 11.89
C ALA A 90 -7.73 21.61 10.93
N GLU A 91 -7.48 22.93 10.78
CA GLU A 91 -6.32 23.44 10.02
C GLU A 91 -4.99 22.98 10.61
N LYS A 92 -4.84 23.07 11.94
CA LYS A 92 -3.62 22.65 12.63
C LYS A 92 -3.42 21.14 12.59
N VAL A 93 -4.47 20.35 12.78
CA VAL A 93 -4.42 18.90 12.63
C VAL A 93 -4.08 18.51 11.19
N SER A 94 -4.64 19.21 10.20
CA SER A 94 -4.27 19.05 8.79
C SER A 94 -2.77 19.25 8.54
N GLU A 95 -2.17 20.30 9.10
CA GLU A 95 -0.72 20.55 9.01
C GLU A 95 0.08 19.36 9.59
N LEU A 96 -0.31 18.84 10.75
CA LEU A 96 0.35 17.69 11.38
C LEU A 96 0.27 16.42 10.52
N HIS A 97 -0.85 16.16 9.87
CA HIS A 97 -0.98 15.02 8.95
C HIS A 97 -0.17 15.21 7.66
N GLN A 98 0.05 16.46 7.19
CA GLN A 98 1.02 16.74 6.15
C GLN A 98 2.46 16.44 6.59
N ASP A 99 2.80 16.74 7.83
CA ASP A 99 4.11 16.41 8.39
C ASP A 99 4.31 14.89 8.50
N VAL A 100 3.29 14.15 8.93
CA VAL A 100 3.30 12.68 8.91
C VAL A 100 3.57 12.16 7.50
N LYS A 101 2.78 12.62 6.52
CA LYS A 101 2.97 12.24 5.10
C LYS A 101 4.38 12.56 4.61
N ASN A 102 4.91 13.74 4.95
CA ASN A 102 6.27 14.14 4.57
C ASN A 102 7.32 13.25 5.22
N GLY A 103 7.18 12.91 6.50
CA GLY A 103 8.06 11.98 7.23
C GLY A 103 8.09 10.61 6.57
N LEU A 104 6.91 10.04 6.27
CA LEU A 104 6.78 8.76 5.61
C LEU A 104 7.47 8.73 4.23
N LEU A 105 7.32 9.77 3.40
CA LEU A 105 7.88 9.80 2.05
C LEU A 105 9.35 10.18 2.02
N ASN A 106 9.71 11.28 2.67
CA ASN A 106 11.04 11.88 2.53
C ASN A 106 12.09 11.19 3.40
N ASN A 107 11.65 10.55 4.50
CA ASN A 107 12.54 9.87 5.43
C ASN A 107 12.43 8.36 5.27
N ASP A 108 11.27 7.77 5.58
CA ASP A 108 11.13 6.32 5.69
C ASP A 108 11.21 5.62 4.33
N PHE A 109 10.45 6.09 3.34
CA PHE A 109 10.48 5.56 1.97
C PHE A 109 11.88 5.68 1.35
N GLU A 110 12.49 6.86 1.40
CA GLU A 110 13.83 7.06 0.82
C GLU A 110 14.90 6.28 1.59
N LYS A 111 14.75 6.09 2.91
CA LYS A 111 15.63 5.23 3.72
C LYS A 111 15.60 3.78 3.22
N VAL A 112 14.41 3.21 2.97
CA VAL A 112 14.26 1.84 2.44
C VAL A 112 14.85 1.74 1.04
N LYS A 113 14.54 2.68 0.16
CA LYS A 113 15.02 2.74 -1.22
C LYS A 113 16.55 2.81 -1.31
N ASN A 114 17.17 3.65 -0.50
CA ASN A 114 18.62 3.78 -0.46
C ASN A 114 19.26 2.49 0.07
N TRP A 115 18.75 1.94 1.18
CA TRP A 115 19.26 0.68 1.71
C TRP A 115 19.12 -0.47 0.70
N GLN A 116 17.99 -0.58 0.01
CA GLN A 116 17.77 -1.58 -1.03
C GLN A 116 18.80 -1.44 -2.15
N LYS A 117 19.03 -0.22 -2.62
CA LYS A 117 20.02 0.07 -3.67
C LYS A 117 21.44 -0.30 -3.25
N ASP A 118 21.80 -0.03 -1.99
CA ASP A 118 23.15 -0.29 -1.46
C ASP A 118 23.37 -1.76 -1.11
N SER A 119 22.28 -2.52 -0.86
CA SER A 119 22.37 -3.93 -0.45
C SER A 119 22.17 -4.90 -1.60
N TYR A 120 21.48 -4.51 -2.68
CA TYR A 120 21.18 -5.39 -3.83
C TYR A 120 21.71 -4.81 -5.12
N HIS A 121 22.73 -5.46 -5.68
CA HIS A 121 23.42 -5.01 -6.89
C HIS A 121 22.93 -5.78 -8.13
N LYS A 122 22.13 -5.10 -8.96
CA LYS A 122 21.64 -5.68 -10.23
C LYS A 122 22.80 -6.01 -11.17
N GLN A 123 22.72 -7.18 -11.83
CA GLN A 123 23.68 -7.59 -12.86
C GLN A 123 23.15 -7.33 -14.27
N MET A 124 24.05 -7.19 -15.24
CA MET A 124 23.69 -6.95 -16.65
C MET A 124 22.86 -8.08 -17.28
N MET A 125 23.03 -9.31 -16.82
CA MET A 125 22.30 -10.49 -17.31
C MET A 125 21.09 -10.86 -16.44
N GLY A 126 20.59 -9.93 -15.61
CA GLY A 126 19.50 -10.15 -14.69
C GLY A 126 19.91 -10.74 -13.34
N GLY A 127 19.03 -10.62 -12.35
CA GLY A 127 19.29 -11.04 -10.97
C GLY A 127 20.23 -10.11 -10.20
N PHE A 128 20.55 -10.50 -8.97
CA PHE A 128 21.44 -9.76 -8.09
C PHE A 128 22.79 -10.46 -7.93
N LYS A 129 23.83 -9.69 -7.71
CA LYS A 129 25.19 -10.17 -7.44
C LYS A 129 25.20 -11.09 -6.21
N GLU A 130 24.51 -10.69 -5.15
CA GLU A 130 24.42 -11.40 -3.88
C GLU A 130 23.77 -12.78 -4.04
N THR A 131 22.69 -12.86 -4.81
CA THR A 131 22.00 -14.11 -5.16
C THR A 131 22.93 -15.05 -5.92
N LYS A 132 23.65 -14.52 -6.91
CA LYS A 132 24.56 -15.32 -7.74
C LYS A 132 25.76 -15.82 -6.95
N GLU A 133 26.37 -14.98 -6.12
CA GLU A 133 27.48 -15.36 -5.26
C GLU A 133 27.09 -16.47 -4.28
N ALA A 134 25.89 -16.36 -3.66
CA ALA A 134 25.33 -17.41 -2.80
C ALA A 134 25.12 -18.72 -3.58
N GLU A 135 24.48 -18.63 -4.75
CA GLU A 135 24.22 -19.82 -5.58
C GLU A 135 25.50 -20.52 -6.05
N GLU A 136 26.48 -19.75 -6.50
CA GLU A 136 27.79 -20.29 -6.90
C GLU A 136 28.54 -20.89 -5.71
N GLY A 137 28.46 -20.24 -4.53
CA GLY A 137 29.04 -20.78 -3.30
C GLY A 137 28.46 -22.13 -2.93
N PHE A 138 27.14 -22.28 -2.89
CA PHE A 138 26.50 -23.57 -2.64
C PHE A 138 26.79 -24.62 -3.72
N LYS A 139 26.73 -24.26 -4.98
CA LYS A 139 27.10 -25.18 -6.08
C LYS A 139 28.54 -25.71 -5.92
N LYS A 140 29.47 -24.81 -5.57
CA LYS A 140 30.88 -25.19 -5.34
C LYS A 140 31.03 -26.11 -4.13
N ALA A 141 30.35 -25.77 -3.00
CA ALA A 141 30.38 -26.57 -1.77
C ALA A 141 29.79 -27.98 -1.97
N GLN A 142 28.68 -28.07 -2.73
CA GLN A 142 27.94 -29.33 -2.91
C GLN A 142 28.55 -30.26 -3.97
N LYS A 143 29.20 -29.72 -4.99
CA LYS A 143 29.65 -30.48 -6.17
C LYS A 143 30.51 -31.73 -5.88
N PRO A 144 31.52 -31.69 -4.98
CA PRO A 144 32.31 -32.87 -4.67
C PRO A 144 31.53 -34.01 -4.04
N TRP A 145 30.68 -33.68 -3.07
CA TRP A 145 29.85 -34.64 -2.35
C TRP A 145 28.74 -35.20 -3.25
N ALA A 146 28.04 -34.37 -4.03
CA ALA A 146 27.05 -34.81 -5.00
C ALA A 146 27.60 -35.81 -6.04
N LYS A 147 28.86 -35.62 -6.47
CA LYS A 147 29.55 -36.60 -7.35
C LYS A 147 29.70 -37.94 -6.65
N LYS A 148 30.16 -37.95 -5.39
CA LYS A 148 30.35 -39.19 -4.59
C LYS A 148 29.01 -39.87 -4.31
N LEU A 149 27.93 -39.10 -4.01
CA LEU A 149 26.59 -39.62 -3.84
C LEU A 149 26.12 -40.37 -5.12
N LYS A 150 26.31 -39.79 -6.28
CA LYS A 150 25.96 -40.42 -7.56
C LYS A 150 26.75 -41.71 -7.84
N GLU A 151 28.03 -41.73 -7.46
CA GLU A 151 28.88 -42.95 -7.53
C GLU A 151 28.32 -44.04 -6.60
N LEU A 152 27.91 -43.68 -5.36
CA LEU A 152 27.28 -44.58 -4.38
C LEU A 152 25.94 -45.15 -4.89
N GLU A 153 25.08 -44.29 -5.43
CA GLU A 153 23.77 -44.72 -5.97
C GLU A 153 23.94 -45.71 -7.13
N THR A 154 24.93 -45.46 -7.98
CA THR A 154 25.26 -46.36 -9.09
C THR A 154 25.80 -47.72 -8.56
N ALA A 155 26.68 -47.71 -7.56
CA ALA A 155 27.19 -48.93 -6.93
C ALA A 155 26.06 -49.69 -6.22
N LYS A 156 25.16 -49.01 -5.51
CA LYS A 156 23.98 -49.58 -4.87
C LYS A 156 23.05 -50.28 -5.89
N LYS A 157 22.74 -49.61 -7.00
CA LYS A 157 21.94 -50.21 -8.09
C LYS A 157 22.60 -51.45 -8.66
N THR A 158 23.92 -51.40 -8.91
CA THR A 158 24.69 -52.54 -9.43
C THR A 158 24.65 -53.73 -8.46
N TYR A 159 24.85 -53.51 -7.18
CA TYR A 159 24.77 -54.55 -6.14
C TYR A 159 23.37 -55.17 -6.09
N HIS A 160 22.29 -54.37 -6.07
CA HIS A 160 20.92 -54.88 -6.05
C HIS A 160 20.57 -55.72 -7.29
N LEU A 161 21.08 -55.32 -8.50
CA LEU A 161 20.90 -56.10 -9.71
C LEU A 161 21.65 -57.43 -9.65
N ALA A 162 22.91 -57.42 -9.21
CA ALA A 162 23.72 -58.64 -9.07
C ALA A 162 23.08 -59.63 -8.07
N CYS A 163 22.54 -59.14 -6.92
CA CYS A 163 21.80 -59.99 -5.99
C CYS A 163 20.52 -60.57 -6.60
N LYS A 164 19.80 -59.81 -7.41
CA LYS A 164 18.61 -60.29 -8.12
C LYS A 164 19.00 -61.40 -9.13
N GLU A 165 20.08 -61.23 -9.87
CA GLU A 165 20.56 -62.23 -10.82
C GLU A 165 21.03 -63.52 -10.12
N GLU A 166 21.76 -63.40 -8.99
CA GLU A 166 22.16 -64.52 -8.15
C GLU A 166 20.92 -65.29 -7.63
N LYS A 167 19.91 -64.60 -7.14
CA LYS A 167 18.69 -65.25 -6.68
C LYS A 167 17.95 -65.99 -7.80
N VAL A 168 17.89 -65.40 -9.01
CA VAL A 168 17.29 -66.04 -10.20
C VAL A 168 18.12 -67.26 -10.62
N ALA A 169 19.45 -67.18 -10.67
CA ALA A 169 20.33 -68.29 -11.01
C ALA A 169 20.21 -69.42 -10.01
N SER A 170 20.19 -69.16 -8.70
CA SER A 170 20.02 -70.14 -7.65
C SER A 170 18.64 -70.83 -7.71
N SER A 171 17.57 -70.09 -8.00
CA SER A 171 16.26 -70.66 -8.16
C SER A 171 16.14 -71.62 -9.36
N ARG A 172 16.83 -71.24 -10.50
CA ARG A 172 16.88 -72.08 -11.68
C ARG A 172 17.68 -73.39 -11.46
N GLU A 173 18.78 -73.28 -10.74
CA GLU A 173 19.60 -74.43 -10.36
C GLU A 173 18.84 -75.37 -9.43
N ALA A 174 18.17 -74.82 -8.37
CA ALA A 174 17.33 -75.60 -7.46
C ALA A 174 16.18 -76.32 -8.20
N ASN A 175 15.48 -75.65 -9.13
CA ASN A 175 14.42 -76.24 -9.91
C ASN A 175 14.94 -77.38 -10.84
N SER A 176 16.18 -77.20 -11.40
CA SER A 176 16.79 -78.23 -12.28
C SER A 176 17.16 -79.50 -11.54
N LYS A 177 17.43 -79.47 -10.24
CA LYS A 177 17.67 -80.64 -9.40
C LYS A 177 16.41 -81.51 -9.23
N ALA A 178 15.24 -80.92 -9.30
CA ALA A 178 13.96 -81.62 -9.18
C ALA A 178 13.46 -82.18 -10.52
N ASP A 179 14.06 -81.77 -11.63
CA ASP A 179 13.65 -82.12 -12.99
C ASP A 179 14.57 -83.27 -13.54
N THR A 180 14.03 -84.46 -13.66
CA THR A 180 14.71 -85.65 -14.16
C THR A 180 15.11 -85.60 -15.65
N SER A 181 14.60 -84.62 -16.40
CA SER A 181 14.91 -84.39 -17.84
C SER A 181 16.23 -83.62 -18.08
N VAL A 182 16.80 -83.03 -17.03
CA VAL A 182 18.00 -82.19 -17.13
C VAL A 182 19.28 -83.07 -17.07
N THR A 183 20.19 -82.92 -18.05
CA THR A 183 21.45 -83.67 -18.13
C THR A 183 22.44 -83.16 -17.10
N ALA A 184 23.39 -84.03 -16.69
CA ALA A 184 24.46 -83.69 -15.77
C ALA A 184 25.30 -82.50 -16.21
N ASP A 185 25.56 -82.36 -17.52
CA ASP A 185 26.28 -81.25 -18.11
C ASP A 185 25.51 -79.90 -18.02
N GLN A 186 24.21 -79.97 -18.16
CA GLN A 186 23.34 -78.82 -17.98
C GLN A 186 23.30 -78.39 -16.50
N GLN A 187 23.21 -79.33 -15.57
CA GLN A 187 23.27 -79.04 -14.11
C GLN A 187 24.58 -78.39 -13.75
N LYS A 188 25.74 -78.92 -14.27
CA LYS A 188 27.06 -78.30 -14.03
C LYS A 188 27.12 -76.86 -14.54
N LYS A 189 26.62 -76.56 -15.77
CA LYS A 189 26.56 -75.18 -16.30
C LYS A 189 25.69 -74.24 -15.44
N LEU A 190 24.61 -74.72 -14.87
CA LEU A 190 23.75 -73.94 -13.96
C LEU A 190 24.47 -73.66 -12.62
N LEU A 191 25.18 -74.62 -12.08
CA LEU A 191 26.02 -74.46 -10.87
C LEU A 191 27.15 -73.45 -11.10
N ASP A 192 27.91 -73.59 -12.21
CA ASP A 192 28.95 -72.60 -12.59
C ASP A 192 28.40 -71.20 -12.73
N LYS A 193 27.15 -71.06 -13.25
CA LYS A 193 26.47 -69.79 -13.36
C LYS A 193 26.09 -69.22 -11.97
N VAL A 194 25.61 -70.05 -11.02
CA VAL A 194 25.35 -69.61 -9.65
C VAL A 194 26.62 -69.09 -8.99
N ASP A 195 27.73 -69.87 -9.10
CA ASP A 195 29.01 -69.51 -8.51
C ASP A 195 29.55 -68.17 -9.07
N LYS A 196 29.40 -67.98 -10.39
CA LYS A 196 29.74 -66.72 -11.03
C LYS A 196 28.87 -65.55 -10.52
N CYS A 197 27.54 -65.73 -10.44
CA CYS A 197 26.65 -64.70 -9.93
C CYS A 197 26.95 -64.35 -8.45
N LYS A 198 27.30 -65.34 -7.60
CA LYS A 198 27.78 -65.08 -6.24
C LYS A 198 29.07 -64.27 -6.17
N GLN A 199 30.03 -64.55 -7.03
CA GLN A 199 31.27 -63.77 -7.09
C GLN A 199 30.99 -62.33 -7.55
N ASP A 200 30.06 -62.16 -8.52
CA ASP A 200 29.72 -60.85 -9.05
C ASP A 200 28.93 -60.02 -8.02
N SER A 201 27.98 -60.64 -7.28
CA SER A 201 27.26 -59.98 -6.19
C SER A 201 28.18 -59.58 -5.03
N GLN A 202 29.15 -60.42 -4.68
CA GLN A 202 30.14 -60.11 -3.65
C GLN A 202 31.06 -58.94 -4.05
N LYS A 203 31.57 -58.93 -5.29
CA LYS A 203 32.39 -57.83 -5.82
C LYS A 203 31.57 -56.51 -5.86
N ALA A 204 30.31 -56.60 -6.29
CA ALA A 204 29.41 -55.42 -6.28
C ALA A 204 29.14 -54.90 -4.87
N LYS A 205 29.00 -55.77 -3.88
CA LYS A 205 28.88 -55.43 -2.45
C LYS A 205 30.11 -54.70 -1.94
N GLU A 206 31.30 -55.26 -2.16
CA GLU A 206 32.57 -54.63 -1.77
C GLU A 206 32.73 -53.23 -2.38
N LYS A 207 32.36 -53.08 -3.65
CA LYS A 207 32.40 -51.77 -4.31
C LYS A 207 31.39 -50.79 -3.67
N TYR A 208 30.19 -51.23 -3.35
CA TYR A 208 29.16 -50.40 -2.70
C TYR A 208 29.62 -49.97 -1.31
N GLU A 209 30.14 -50.90 -0.51
CA GLU A 209 30.69 -50.61 0.83
C GLU A 209 31.83 -49.61 0.78
N LYS A 210 32.74 -49.73 -0.20
CA LYS A 210 33.85 -48.83 -0.42
C LYS A 210 33.35 -47.41 -0.80
N THR A 211 32.40 -47.31 -1.73
CA THR A 211 31.87 -46.01 -2.12
C THR A 211 31.11 -45.35 -0.99
N LEU A 212 30.42 -46.10 -0.12
CA LEU A 212 29.75 -45.60 1.07
C LEU A 212 30.77 -45.03 2.09
N ASP A 213 31.89 -45.73 2.30
CA ASP A 213 32.94 -45.27 3.19
C ASP A 213 33.63 -43.98 2.65
N GLU A 214 33.86 -43.91 1.35
CA GLU A 214 34.37 -42.69 0.71
C GLU A 214 33.42 -41.51 0.84
N LEU A 215 32.12 -41.73 0.70
CA LEU A 215 31.09 -40.68 0.93
C LEU A 215 31.09 -40.22 2.39
N ARG A 216 31.11 -41.14 3.35
CA ARG A 216 31.16 -40.83 4.78
C ARG A 216 32.38 -40.00 5.15
N LYS A 217 33.54 -40.27 4.57
CA LYS A 217 34.77 -39.51 4.81
C LYS A 217 34.71 -38.08 4.27
N CYS A 218 33.96 -37.79 3.21
CA CYS A 218 33.86 -36.44 2.68
C CYS A 218 32.66 -35.67 3.24
N THR A 219 31.73 -36.30 3.96
CA THR A 219 30.53 -35.66 4.52
C THR A 219 30.85 -34.54 5.50
N PRO A 220 31.80 -34.63 6.45
CA PRO A 220 32.12 -33.52 7.35
C PRO A 220 32.57 -32.25 6.60
N GLN A 221 33.43 -32.40 5.60
CA GLN A 221 33.88 -31.26 4.79
C GLN A 221 32.72 -30.65 3.95
N TYR A 222 31.83 -31.49 3.45
CA TYR A 222 30.62 -31.04 2.78
C TYR A 222 29.74 -30.19 3.73
N MET A 223 29.52 -30.66 4.94
CA MET A 223 28.72 -29.93 5.94
C MET A 223 29.35 -28.58 6.27
N GLU A 224 30.63 -28.55 6.60
CA GLU A 224 31.37 -27.31 6.88
C GLU A 224 31.31 -26.30 5.74
N ASN A 225 31.51 -26.74 4.50
CA ASN A 225 31.44 -25.86 3.33
C ASN A 225 30.05 -25.32 3.09
N MET A 226 28.97 -26.13 3.28
CA MET A 226 27.59 -25.70 3.13
C MET A 226 27.19 -24.74 4.23
N GLU A 227 27.57 -25.00 5.49
CA GLU A 227 27.33 -24.12 6.64
C GLU A 227 28.00 -22.76 6.45
N THR A 228 29.25 -22.72 5.98
CA THR A 228 29.96 -21.45 5.72
C THR A 228 29.21 -20.56 4.74
N VAL A 229 28.67 -21.12 3.66
CA VAL A 229 27.89 -20.36 2.68
C VAL A 229 26.54 -19.94 3.27
N PHE A 230 25.89 -20.84 4.01
CA PHE A 230 24.62 -20.55 4.67
C PHE A 230 24.75 -19.42 5.71
N ASP A 231 25.81 -19.44 6.50
CA ASP A 231 26.09 -18.39 7.50
C ASP A 231 26.29 -17.00 6.83
N THR A 232 26.94 -16.99 5.67
CA THR A 232 27.05 -15.75 4.86
C THR A 232 25.66 -15.23 4.47
N CYS A 233 24.75 -16.12 4.04
CA CYS A 233 23.36 -15.74 3.73
C CYS A 233 22.61 -15.29 4.98
N GLN A 234 22.85 -15.93 6.14
CA GLN A 234 22.25 -15.53 7.41
C GLN A 234 22.70 -14.15 7.87
N GLN A 235 23.97 -13.81 7.75
CA GLN A 235 24.50 -12.48 8.06
C GLN A 235 23.91 -11.39 7.15
N PHE A 236 23.68 -11.70 5.88
CA PHE A 236 23.00 -10.79 4.96
C PHE A 236 21.54 -10.54 5.40
N GLU A 237 20.83 -11.61 5.74
CA GLU A 237 19.44 -11.54 6.21
C GLU A 237 19.31 -10.83 7.56
N GLU A 238 20.24 -11.05 8.49
CA GLU A 238 20.27 -10.35 9.78
C GLU A 238 20.35 -8.83 9.61
N LYS A 239 21.20 -8.37 8.66
CA LYS A 239 21.29 -6.94 8.33
C LYS A 239 19.95 -6.40 7.83
N ARG A 240 19.26 -7.16 6.96
CA ARG A 240 17.96 -6.77 6.44
C ARG A 240 16.90 -6.68 7.55
N LEU A 241 16.80 -7.69 8.38
CA LEU A 241 15.83 -7.75 9.47
C LEU A 241 16.06 -6.63 10.50
N SER A 242 17.33 -6.39 10.85
CA SER A 242 17.70 -5.29 11.76
C SER A 242 17.36 -3.94 11.16
N PHE A 243 17.66 -3.72 9.90
CA PHE A 243 17.31 -2.51 9.18
C PHE A 243 15.78 -2.28 9.12
N LEU A 244 15.01 -3.30 8.77
CA LEU A 244 13.54 -3.19 8.73
C LEU A 244 12.94 -2.85 10.09
N ARG A 245 13.49 -3.43 11.17
CA ARG A 245 13.07 -3.09 12.53
C ARG A 245 13.29 -1.60 12.82
N GLU A 246 14.42 -1.03 12.41
CA GLU A 246 14.69 0.41 12.59
C GLU A 246 13.70 1.27 11.79
N VAL A 247 13.47 0.92 10.52
CA VAL A 247 12.50 1.64 9.68
C VAL A 247 11.09 1.62 10.28
N LEU A 248 10.63 0.48 10.78
CA LEU A 248 9.32 0.36 11.42
C LEU A 248 9.23 1.22 12.71
N LEU A 249 10.31 1.38 13.44
CA LEU A 249 10.37 2.30 14.58
C LEU A 249 10.34 3.76 14.15
N ASP A 250 10.96 4.11 13.02
CA ASP A 250 10.91 5.45 12.46
C ASP A 250 9.48 5.79 11.98
N ILE A 251 8.85 4.87 11.26
CA ILE A 251 7.44 4.98 10.86
C ILE A 251 6.54 5.19 12.09
N LYS A 252 6.72 4.40 13.15
CA LYS A 252 5.96 4.58 14.42
C LYS A 252 6.12 5.99 14.97
N ARG A 253 7.34 6.56 14.93
CA ARG A 253 7.57 7.92 15.43
C ARG A 253 6.83 8.97 14.61
N HIS A 254 6.79 8.84 13.28
CA HIS A 254 6.05 9.75 12.42
C HIS A 254 4.53 9.63 12.60
N LEU A 255 4.00 8.42 12.78
CA LEU A 255 2.57 8.17 12.95
C LEU A 255 2.03 8.55 14.33
N ASN A 256 2.89 8.62 15.35
CA ASN A 256 2.46 8.82 16.72
C ASN A 256 2.31 10.30 17.08
N LEU A 257 1.18 10.90 16.73
CA LEU A 257 0.87 12.29 17.07
C LEU A 257 0.67 12.52 18.57
N THR A 258 0.43 11.48 19.38
CA THR A 258 0.24 11.66 20.83
C THR A 258 1.51 12.11 21.54
N GLU A 259 2.68 11.84 20.97
CA GLU A 259 3.97 12.32 21.48
C GLU A 259 4.38 13.70 20.88
N ASN A 260 3.54 14.26 19.97
CA ASN A 260 3.80 15.54 19.34
C ASN A 260 3.30 16.70 20.21
N GLN A 261 4.20 17.58 20.63
CA GLN A 261 3.88 18.73 21.47
C GLN A 261 2.84 19.66 20.82
N SER A 262 2.91 19.85 19.50
CA SER A 262 1.97 20.68 18.76
C SER A 262 0.56 20.12 18.79
N TYR A 263 0.40 18.78 18.70
CA TYR A 263 -0.90 18.11 18.80
C TYR A 263 -1.58 18.38 20.14
N ALA A 264 -0.85 18.24 21.24
CA ALA A 264 -1.38 18.54 22.59
C ALA A 264 -1.73 20.04 22.75
N THR A 265 -0.96 20.93 22.11
CA THR A 265 -1.21 22.37 22.17
C THR A 265 -2.49 22.76 21.43
N VAL A 266 -2.74 22.17 20.26
CA VAL A 266 -3.98 22.42 19.48
C VAL A 266 -5.24 22.21 20.33
N TYR A 267 -5.33 21.09 21.03
CA TYR A 267 -6.50 20.78 21.83
C TYR A 267 -6.60 21.60 23.10
N ARG A 268 -5.49 22.01 23.70
CA ARG A 268 -5.46 22.92 24.83
C ARG A 268 -5.97 24.31 24.45
N ASP A 269 -5.55 24.82 23.30
CA ASP A 269 -5.99 26.12 22.78
C ASP A 269 -7.47 26.11 22.42
N LEU A 270 -7.96 25.00 21.83
CA LEU A 270 -9.38 24.81 21.55
C LEU A 270 -10.21 24.80 22.84
N GLU A 271 -9.82 24.01 23.84
CA GLU A 271 -10.48 23.94 25.15
C GLU A 271 -10.52 25.31 25.84
N HIS A 272 -9.39 26.02 25.85
CA HIS A 272 -9.30 27.36 26.40
C HIS A 272 -10.27 28.33 25.72
N THR A 273 -10.36 28.30 24.40
CA THR A 273 -11.26 29.20 23.65
C THR A 273 -12.70 28.86 23.93
N ILE A 274 -13.08 27.58 24.00
CA ILE A 274 -14.46 27.15 24.32
C ILE A 274 -14.82 27.54 25.77
N THR A 275 -13.95 27.29 26.73
CA THR A 275 -14.21 27.60 28.15
C THR A 275 -14.28 29.10 28.44
N SER A 276 -13.61 29.91 27.63
CA SER A 276 -13.69 31.38 27.75
C SER A 276 -14.94 32.01 27.12
N ALA A 277 -15.78 31.20 26.45
CA ALA A 277 -17.05 31.69 25.90
C ALA A 277 -18.04 32.04 27.05
N SER A 278 -18.60 33.26 26.97
CA SER A 278 -19.47 33.84 28.00
C SER A 278 -20.82 34.27 27.38
N ALA A 279 -21.84 33.52 27.66
CA ALA A 279 -23.20 33.89 27.24
C ALA A 279 -23.64 35.25 27.78
N GLN A 280 -23.22 35.63 29.00
CA GLN A 280 -23.57 36.90 29.60
C GLN A 280 -22.94 38.08 28.85
N ASP A 281 -21.67 37.96 28.46
CA ASP A 281 -20.97 38.99 27.70
C ASP A 281 -21.54 39.14 26.29
N ASP A 282 -21.85 38.01 25.64
CA ASP A 282 -22.47 38.01 24.31
C ASP A 282 -23.87 38.65 24.33
N LEU A 283 -24.70 38.31 25.31
CA LEU A 283 -26.02 38.95 25.49
C LEU A 283 -25.91 40.45 25.80
N LYS A 284 -24.94 40.84 26.63
CA LYS A 284 -24.69 42.26 26.94
C LYS A 284 -24.20 43.01 25.68
N TRP A 285 -23.33 42.41 24.91
CA TRP A 285 -22.89 42.97 23.63
C TRP A 285 -24.07 43.15 22.68
N PHE A 286 -24.95 42.14 22.55
CA PHE A 286 -26.12 42.20 21.68
C PHE A 286 -27.12 43.29 22.14
N SER A 287 -27.38 43.38 23.46
CA SER A 287 -28.24 44.44 24.03
C SER A 287 -27.73 45.84 23.74
N ASN A 288 -26.39 46.03 23.82
CA ASN A 288 -25.75 47.31 23.58
C ASN A 288 -25.67 47.71 22.10
N ASN A 289 -25.70 46.74 21.19
CA ASN A 289 -25.55 47.01 19.75
C ASN A 289 -26.86 46.90 18.96
N HIS A 290 -27.84 46.15 19.47
CA HIS A 290 -29.10 45.87 18.75
C HIS A 290 -30.33 45.91 19.66
N GLY A 291 -30.22 46.35 20.91
CA GLY A 291 -31.31 46.32 21.89
C GLY A 291 -31.39 47.58 22.76
N PRO A 292 -32.04 47.44 23.92
CA PRO A 292 -32.30 48.59 24.83
C PRO A 292 -31.06 49.31 25.37
N GLY A 293 -29.89 48.65 25.29
CA GLY A 293 -28.61 49.25 25.67
C GLY A 293 -28.05 50.27 24.65
N MET A 294 -28.65 50.38 23.46
CA MET A 294 -28.22 51.36 22.45
C MET A 294 -28.51 52.78 22.92
N HIS A 295 -27.55 53.67 22.65
CA HIS A 295 -27.73 55.07 22.91
C HIS A 295 -28.78 55.66 21.95
N MET A 296 -29.71 56.44 22.49
CA MET A 296 -30.69 57.16 21.71
C MET A 296 -30.73 58.60 22.16
N ASN A 297 -30.63 59.51 21.22
CA ASN A 297 -30.93 60.93 21.46
C ASN A 297 -32.45 61.13 21.42
N TRP A 298 -33.06 61.14 22.60
CA TRP A 298 -34.49 61.36 22.71
C TRP A 298 -34.84 62.77 22.25
N PRO A 299 -35.93 62.96 21.45
CA PRO A 299 -36.37 64.27 21.03
C PRO A 299 -36.63 65.17 22.25
N GLN A 300 -36.09 66.33 22.18
CA GLN A 300 -36.37 67.39 23.21
C GLN A 300 -37.10 68.54 22.53
N PHE A 301 -37.71 69.37 23.34
CA PHE A 301 -38.33 70.56 22.82
C PHE A 301 -37.27 71.52 22.30
N GLU A 302 -37.42 71.85 21.03
CA GLU A 302 -36.53 72.81 20.35
C GLU A 302 -37.34 74.10 20.13
N GLU A 303 -36.82 75.23 20.65
CA GLU A 303 -37.43 76.50 20.35
C GLU A 303 -37.39 76.84 18.87
N TYR A 304 -38.42 77.56 18.39
CA TYR A 304 -38.49 77.92 16.96
C TYR A 304 -37.28 78.67 16.50
N ASN A 305 -36.56 78.07 15.50
CA ASN A 305 -35.46 78.68 14.82
C ASN A 305 -35.78 78.66 13.33
N PRO A 306 -35.78 79.86 12.63
CA PRO A 306 -36.09 79.94 11.19
C PRO A 306 -35.15 79.09 10.27
N GLU A 307 -33.93 78.93 10.68
CA GLU A 307 -32.99 78.07 9.94
C GLU A 307 -33.33 76.55 10.04
N LEU A 308 -33.86 76.10 11.17
CA LEU A 308 -34.26 74.69 11.35
C LEU A 308 -35.46 74.35 10.45
N THR A 309 -36.37 75.26 10.16
CA THR A 309 -37.50 75.04 9.29
C THR A 309 -37.04 74.66 7.85
N HIS A 310 -35.94 75.24 7.38
CA HIS A 310 -35.36 74.93 6.11
C HIS A 310 -34.75 73.50 6.03
N MET A 311 -34.20 73.05 7.11
CA MET A 311 -33.62 71.69 7.28
C MET A 311 -34.71 70.62 7.35
N ILE A 312 -35.81 70.88 8.06
CA ILE A 312 -36.94 69.96 8.17
C ILE A 312 -37.61 69.75 6.83
N SER A 313 -37.86 70.85 6.07
CA SER A 313 -38.44 70.80 4.71
C SER A 313 -37.53 70.03 3.73
N LYS A 314 -36.22 70.05 3.88
CA LYS A 314 -35.25 69.31 3.06
C LYS A 314 -35.23 67.82 3.36
N ARG A 315 -35.45 67.46 4.67
CA ARG A 315 -35.49 66.06 5.16
C ARG A 315 -36.81 65.39 4.78
N GLU A 316 -37.93 66.09 4.69
CA GLU A 316 -39.20 65.54 4.20
C GLU A 316 -39.19 65.27 2.72
N LYS A 317 -38.50 66.12 1.91
CA LYS A 317 -38.35 65.90 0.47
C LYS A 317 -37.43 64.71 0.12
N SER A 318 -36.47 64.36 0.98
CA SER A 318 -35.63 63.19 0.76
C SER A 318 -36.26 61.84 1.24
N LYS A 319 -37.32 61.87 2.06
CA LYS A 319 -38.04 60.68 2.49
C LYS A 319 -39.16 60.21 1.54
N LYS A 320 -39.47 60.97 0.50
CA LYS A 320 -40.51 60.60 -0.48
C LYS A 320 -40.01 59.82 -1.70
N GLY A 321 -38.81 59.35 -1.67
CA GLY A 321 -38.22 58.65 -2.81
C GLY A 321 -37.33 57.47 -2.48
N THR A 322 -37.77 56.52 -1.63
CA THR A 322 -37.26 55.16 -1.65
C THR A 322 -38.04 54.32 -0.64
N ASP A 323 -39.08 53.71 -1.14
CA ASP A 323 -39.64 52.51 -0.52
C ASP A 323 -38.83 51.33 -1.11
N GLY A 324 -37.81 50.95 -0.39
CA GLY A 324 -36.90 49.85 -0.77
C GLY A 324 -36.00 49.57 0.41
N ILE A 325 -36.36 48.57 1.19
CA ILE A 325 -35.55 48.07 2.31
C ILE A 325 -34.25 47.48 1.72
N MET A 326 -33.17 48.27 1.72
CA MET A 326 -31.82 47.74 1.55
C MET A 326 -31.27 47.44 2.94
N LEU A 327 -31.09 46.16 3.24
CA LEU A 327 -30.25 45.67 4.30
C LEU A 327 -28.81 46.05 4.01
N THR A 328 -28.32 47.15 4.59
CA THR A 328 -26.91 47.48 4.57
C THR A 328 -26.18 46.67 5.64
N THR A 329 -25.27 45.84 5.19
CA THR A 329 -24.26 45.17 6.04
C THR A 329 -23.53 46.19 6.92
N PRO A 330 -23.33 45.92 8.21
CA PRO A 330 -22.53 46.80 9.07
C PRO A 330 -21.07 46.72 8.72
N ASN A 331 -20.49 47.87 8.43
CA ASN A 331 -19.06 48.06 8.31
C ASN A 331 -18.33 47.68 9.60
N HIS A 332 -17.26 46.97 9.48
CA HIS A 332 -16.23 46.77 10.50
C HIS A 332 -15.88 48.05 11.23
N VAL A 333 -16.12 48.09 12.53
CA VAL A 333 -15.56 49.12 13.40
C VAL A 333 -14.15 48.66 13.80
N ALA A 334 -13.16 49.38 13.30
CA ALA A 334 -11.77 49.22 13.65
C ALA A 334 -11.52 49.56 15.13
N ALA A 335 -10.70 48.80 15.79
CA ALA A 335 -10.13 49.09 17.10
C ALA A 335 -9.20 50.30 17.03
N PRO A 336 -9.00 51.08 18.12
CA PRO A 336 -8.23 52.29 18.07
C PRO A 336 -6.74 52.01 17.89
N ALA A 337 -6.18 52.67 16.89
CA ALA A 337 -4.77 52.67 16.57
C ALA A 337 -3.95 53.48 17.58
N GLY A 338 -2.91 52.86 18.10
CA GLY A 338 -1.79 53.58 18.72
C GLY A 338 -0.82 54.03 17.62
N ASP A 339 -0.53 55.31 17.73
CA ASP A 339 0.36 56.14 16.91
C ASP A 339 1.77 55.56 16.74
N ARG A 340 2.30 55.53 15.51
CA ARG A 340 3.62 56.03 15.12
C ARG A 340 4.03 55.72 13.68
N GLY A 341 4.31 56.79 12.96
CA GLY A 341 5.50 56.89 12.11
C GLY A 341 5.36 56.59 10.63
N SER A 342 5.11 57.62 9.90
CA SER A 342 5.39 57.80 8.47
C SER A 342 6.81 57.43 8.08
N VAL A 343 7.01 56.69 6.97
CA VAL A 343 7.99 57.07 5.93
C VAL A 343 7.52 56.50 4.57
N SER A 344 7.50 57.42 3.60
CA SER A 344 7.26 57.26 2.17
C SER A 344 8.44 56.53 1.48
N SER A 345 8.12 55.70 0.50
CA SER A 345 8.64 55.86 -0.86
C SER A 345 8.13 54.78 -1.84
N SER A 346 7.59 55.28 -2.87
CA SER A 346 7.43 54.77 -4.25
C SER A 346 8.47 53.73 -4.71
N ASP A 347 8.02 52.68 -5.42
CA ASP A 347 8.26 52.62 -6.86
C ASP A 347 7.47 51.49 -7.57
N LYS A 348 7.18 51.83 -8.84
CA LYS A 348 6.46 51.09 -9.84
C LYS A 348 7.25 49.88 -10.37
N ASN A 349 6.52 48.85 -10.84
CA ASN A 349 6.46 48.34 -12.22
C ASN A 349 5.67 47.05 -12.21
N GLN A 350 4.56 46.95 -12.93
CA GLN A 350 4.39 46.48 -14.34
C GLN A 350 5.09 45.12 -14.57
N ASP A 351 4.47 44.03 -14.99
CA ASP A 351 3.62 43.86 -16.18
C ASP A 351 3.08 42.42 -16.27
N GLN A 352 1.96 42.30 -17.03
CA GLN A 352 1.47 41.22 -17.89
C GLN A 352 0.82 40.00 -17.27
N SER A 353 -0.48 39.94 -17.25
CA SER A 353 -1.47 39.53 -18.30
C SER A 353 -1.30 38.11 -18.83
N ALA A 354 -2.29 37.27 -18.58
CA ALA A 354 -2.94 36.46 -19.60
C ALA A 354 -4.36 36.09 -19.13
N GLU A 355 -5.30 36.72 -19.77
CA GLU A 355 -6.70 36.37 -19.90
C GLU A 355 -6.87 34.95 -20.48
N TRP A 356 -7.91 34.28 -20.04
CA TRP A 356 -8.85 33.58 -20.95
C TRP A 356 -10.23 33.64 -20.33
N SER A 357 -11.05 34.41 -20.97
CA SER A 357 -12.52 34.51 -20.87
C SER A 357 -13.15 33.27 -21.50
N ASP A 358 -14.29 32.95 -21.00
CA ASP A 358 -15.69 33.09 -21.40
C ASP A 358 -16.23 31.90 -22.20
N ASP A 359 -17.34 31.41 -21.89
CA ASP A 359 -18.73 31.67 -22.27
C ASP A 359 -19.66 30.54 -21.72
N GLU A 360 -20.66 30.94 -20.93
CA GLU A 360 -22.10 30.91 -21.14
C GLU A 360 -22.70 29.65 -21.82
N GLN A 361 -23.68 28.96 -21.25
CA GLN A 361 -25.10 29.29 -21.23
C GLN A 361 -25.96 28.16 -20.58
N ALA A 362 -26.78 28.61 -19.64
CA ALA A 362 -28.22 28.47 -19.50
C ALA A 362 -28.89 27.09 -19.48
N ALA A 363 -29.61 26.91 -18.38
CA ALA A 363 -30.68 25.95 -18.11
C ALA A 363 -31.91 26.16 -19.04
N PRO A 364 -32.95 25.28 -19.03
CA PRO A 364 -33.86 25.15 -17.88
C PRO A 364 -34.50 23.79 -17.60
N ASN A 365 -34.72 23.56 -16.32
CA ASN A 365 -35.95 23.19 -15.60
C ASN A 365 -36.88 22.11 -16.13
N SER A 366 -37.10 21.06 -15.33
CA SER A 366 -38.38 20.73 -14.73
C SER A 366 -38.31 19.43 -13.92
N GLY A 367 -38.64 19.48 -12.73
CA GLY A 367 -39.25 18.93 -11.64
C GLY A 367 -39.82 17.53 -11.73
N SER A 368 -39.62 16.77 -10.67
CA SER A 368 -40.69 16.08 -9.94
C SER A 368 -40.09 15.26 -8.80
N ASP A 369 -40.72 15.39 -7.66
CA ASP A 369 -40.54 14.71 -6.36
C ASP A 369 -40.46 13.20 -6.44
N THR A 370 -39.64 12.57 -5.56
CA THR A 370 -40.10 11.75 -4.40
C THR A 370 -38.92 11.04 -3.72
N ASN A 371 -38.87 11.30 -2.40
CA ASN A 371 -38.68 10.39 -1.27
C ASN A 371 -37.37 9.59 -1.08
N GLY A 372 -36.60 10.02 -0.07
CA GLY A 372 -36.20 9.28 1.12
C GLY A 372 -35.32 8.03 0.99
N GLY A 373 -34.03 8.20 1.30
CA GLY A 373 -33.15 7.10 1.65
C GLY A 373 -31.76 7.67 1.96
N GLY A 374 -31.37 7.61 3.25
CA GLY A 374 -30.13 8.19 3.75
C GLY A 374 -28.91 7.70 2.99
N ALA A 375 -28.29 8.60 2.27
CA ALA A 375 -26.99 8.38 1.65
C ALA A 375 -25.88 8.57 2.69
N ASN A 376 -25.04 7.57 2.82
CA ASN A 376 -23.84 7.57 3.62
C ASN A 376 -22.84 8.60 3.03
N PRO A 377 -22.30 9.57 3.79
CA PRO A 377 -21.43 10.62 3.24
C PRO A 377 -20.01 10.16 2.84
N PHE A 378 -19.76 8.87 2.79
CA PHE A 378 -18.45 8.28 2.46
C PHE A 378 -18.40 7.56 1.11
N GLU A 379 -19.30 7.87 0.18
CA GLU A 379 -19.12 7.41 -1.19
C GLU A 379 -18.23 8.39 -1.97
N ASP A 380 -17.12 7.84 -2.35
CA ASP A 380 -15.91 8.26 -3.03
C ASP A 380 -16.16 9.08 -4.32
N GLU A 381 -15.77 10.35 -4.34
CA GLU A 381 -15.66 11.18 -5.57
C GLU A 381 -14.37 10.91 -6.38
N SER A 382 -13.71 9.76 -6.22
CA SER A 382 -12.45 9.46 -6.91
C SER A 382 -12.53 8.46 -8.05
N ALA A 383 -13.71 8.08 -8.52
CA ALA A 383 -13.84 7.21 -9.70
C ALA A 383 -14.50 7.92 -10.89
N LYS A 384 -13.88 8.98 -11.41
CA LYS A 384 -14.12 9.39 -12.81
C LYS A 384 -13.34 8.44 -13.71
N GLY A 385 -13.81 7.20 -13.81
CA GLY A 385 -13.32 6.26 -14.80
C GLY A 385 -13.72 6.71 -16.22
N VAL A 386 -12.93 6.32 -17.22
CA VAL A 386 -13.25 6.52 -18.62
C VAL A 386 -14.29 5.50 -19.05
N ARG A 387 -15.39 5.95 -19.69
CA ARG A 387 -16.38 5.02 -20.27
C ARG A 387 -15.76 4.34 -21.48
N VAL A 388 -15.91 3.02 -21.54
CA VAL A 388 -15.40 2.20 -22.65
C VAL A 388 -16.48 1.18 -23.08
N ARG A 389 -16.42 0.73 -24.34
CA ARG A 389 -17.32 -0.25 -24.90
C ARG A 389 -16.56 -1.51 -25.28
N ALA A 390 -17.11 -2.67 -24.96
CA ALA A 390 -16.57 -3.94 -25.33
C ALA A 390 -16.63 -4.20 -26.86
N LEU A 391 -15.50 -4.53 -27.45
CA LEU A 391 -15.38 -4.92 -28.86
C LEU A 391 -15.67 -6.40 -29.10
N TYR A 392 -15.38 -7.22 -28.08
CA TYR A 392 -15.50 -8.69 -28.15
C TYR A 392 -16.16 -9.23 -26.89
N ASP A 393 -16.74 -10.44 -27.01
CA ASP A 393 -17.19 -11.21 -25.84
C ASP A 393 -15.97 -11.61 -25.01
N TYR A 394 -16.07 -11.46 -23.69
CA TYR A 394 -15.07 -11.95 -22.75
C TYR A 394 -15.73 -12.72 -21.62
N ASP A 395 -15.27 -13.96 -21.39
CA ASP A 395 -15.73 -14.81 -20.30
C ASP A 395 -14.58 -15.01 -19.32
N GLY A 396 -14.67 -14.33 -18.15
CA GLY A 396 -13.65 -14.36 -17.12
C GLY A 396 -13.35 -15.78 -16.65
N GLN A 397 -12.06 -16.11 -16.60
CA GLN A 397 -11.58 -17.44 -16.20
C GLN A 397 -11.31 -17.53 -14.70
N GLU A 398 -11.06 -16.38 -14.05
CA GLU A 398 -10.79 -16.27 -12.62
C GLU A 398 -11.90 -15.48 -11.90
N GLN A 399 -11.93 -15.57 -10.56
CA GLN A 399 -13.01 -14.94 -9.76
C GLN A 399 -12.98 -13.41 -9.76
N ASP A 400 -11.83 -12.83 -9.99
CA ASP A 400 -11.57 -11.39 -10.07
C ASP A 400 -11.65 -10.81 -11.47
N GLU A 401 -12.01 -11.62 -12.48
CA GLU A 401 -12.20 -11.17 -13.85
C GLU A 401 -13.67 -10.81 -14.15
N LEU A 402 -13.85 -9.84 -15.06
CA LEU A 402 -15.15 -9.47 -15.58
C LEU A 402 -15.58 -10.45 -16.67
N THR A 403 -16.88 -10.63 -16.83
CA THR A 403 -17.50 -11.31 -17.98
C THR A 403 -18.45 -10.33 -18.63
N PHE A 404 -18.29 -10.07 -19.93
CA PHE A 404 -19.13 -9.15 -20.70
C PHE A 404 -19.24 -9.59 -22.18
N LYS A 405 -20.18 -9.00 -22.88
CA LYS A 405 -20.45 -9.25 -24.29
C LYS A 405 -20.03 -8.07 -25.16
N ALA A 406 -19.73 -8.33 -26.41
CA ALA A 406 -19.49 -7.27 -27.40
C ALA A 406 -20.64 -6.27 -27.42
N GLY A 407 -20.33 -5.00 -27.27
CA GLY A 407 -21.29 -3.90 -27.17
C GLY A 407 -21.66 -3.50 -25.75
N ASP A 408 -21.30 -4.25 -24.72
CA ASP A 408 -21.50 -3.86 -23.32
C ASP A 408 -20.62 -2.65 -22.97
N GLU A 409 -21.17 -1.75 -22.16
CA GLU A 409 -20.47 -0.57 -21.68
C GLU A 409 -20.01 -0.80 -20.23
N LEU A 410 -18.77 -0.36 -19.94
CA LEU A 410 -18.19 -0.43 -18.61
C LEU A 410 -17.33 0.81 -18.36
N THR A 411 -17.01 1.03 -17.10
CA THR A 411 -16.15 2.14 -16.68
C THR A 411 -14.75 1.62 -16.39
N LYS A 412 -13.76 2.03 -17.20
CA LYS A 412 -12.34 1.78 -16.94
C LYS A 412 -11.90 2.61 -15.74
N LEU A 413 -11.37 1.99 -14.69
CA LEU A 413 -10.96 2.63 -13.44
C LEU A 413 -9.45 2.85 -13.34
N GLU A 414 -8.66 1.92 -13.89
CA GLU A 414 -7.20 1.94 -13.86
C GLU A 414 -6.64 1.69 -15.26
N ASP A 415 -5.45 2.24 -15.55
CA ASP A 415 -4.77 2.01 -16.81
C ASP A 415 -4.22 0.59 -16.90
N GLU A 416 -3.87 0.19 -18.13
CA GLU A 416 -3.30 -1.11 -18.47
C GLU A 416 -2.02 -1.39 -17.68
N ASP A 417 -1.95 -2.58 -17.08
CA ASP A 417 -0.77 -3.06 -16.39
C ASP A 417 0.28 -3.64 -17.36
N GLU A 418 1.44 -4.07 -16.83
CA GLU A 418 2.53 -4.65 -17.64
C GLU A 418 2.16 -5.95 -18.36
N GLN A 419 1.00 -6.55 -18.03
CA GLN A 419 0.50 -7.81 -18.62
C GLN A 419 -0.67 -7.59 -19.58
N GLY A 420 -1.10 -6.34 -19.77
CA GLY A 420 -2.19 -6.00 -20.68
C GLY A 420 -3.58 -6.03 -20.06
N TRP A 421 -3.70 -5.94 -18.73
CA TRP A 421 -4.97 -5.95 -18.01
C TRP A 421 -5.37 -4.57 -17.51
N CYS A 422 -6.65 -4.27 -17.59
CA CYS A 422 -7.28 -3.09 -17.02
C CYS A 422 -8.27 -3.48 -15.92
N LYS A 423 -8.48 -2.59 -14.97
CA LYS A 423 -9.54 -2.75 -13.97
C LYS A 423 -10.75 -1.91 -14.33
N GLY A 424 -11.93 -2.48 -14.24
CA GLY A 424 -13.16 -1.81 -14.60
C GLY A 424 -14.36 -2.21 -13.77
N LEU A 425 -15.42 -1.42 -13.95
CA LEU A 425 -16.71 -1.58 -13.29
C LEU A 425 -17.79 -1.71 -14.36
N LEU A 426 -18.53 -2.82 -14.34
CA LEU A 426 -19.72 -3.01 -15.15
C LEU A 426 -20.88 -2.17 -14.59
N ASP A 427 -21.86 -1.82 -15.43
CA ASP A 427 -23.08 -1.13 -15.00
C ASP A 427 -23.92 -1.97 -14.02
N SER A 428 -23.69 -3.27 -13.94
CA SER A 428 -24.25 -4.15 -12.92
C SER A 428 -23.65 -4.00 -11.53
N GLY A 429 -22.58 -3.17 -11.38
CA GLY A 429 -21.85 -3.00 -10.12
C GLY A 429 -20.74 -4.02 -9.86
N LYS A 430 -20.49 -4.97 -10.79
CA LYS A 430 -19.38 -5.92 -10.65
C LYS A 430 -18.06 -5.24 -11.01
N LEU A 431 -17.10 -5.26 -10.06
CA LEU A 431 -15.72 -4.80 -10.22
C LEU A 431 -14.83 -5.99 -10.58
N GLY A 432 -13.87 -5.80 -11.52
CA GLY A 432 -12.91 -6.85 -11.84
C GLY A 432 -11.94 -6.46 -12.95
N LEU A 433 -11.07 -7.42 -13.32
CA LEU A 433 -10.04 -7.26 -14.35
C LEU A 433 -10.59 -7.67 -15.72
N TYR A 434 -10.06 -7.07 -16.78
CA TYR A 434 -10.36 -7.41 -18.17
C TYR A 434 -9.18 -7.05 -19.08
N PRO A 435 -9.00 -7.75 -20.25
CA PRO A 435 -7.92 -7.44 -21.18
C PRO A 435 -8.14 -6.09 -21.87
N ALA A 436 -7.12 -5.21 -21.83
CA ALA A 436 -7.19 -3.84 -22.33
C ALA A 436 -7.60 -3.74 -23.83
N ASN A 437 -7.17 -4.70 -24.63
CA ASN A 437 -7.44 -4.75 -26.05
C ASN A 437 -8.87 -5.25 -26.44
N TYR A 438 -9.71 -5.53 -25.44
CA TYR A 438 -11.11 -5.97 -25.66
C TYR A 438 -12.11 -4.81 -25.63
N VAL A 439 -11.67 -3.58 -25.36
CA VAL A 439 -12.53 -2.41 -25.25
C VAL A 439 -11.97 -1.21 -26.02
N GLU A 440 -12.88 -0.27 -26.37
CA GLU A 440 -12.54 1.03 -26.93
C GLU A 440 -13.18 2.16 -26.12
N PRO A 441 -12.57 3.34 -26.01
CA PRO A 441 -13.17 4.52 -25.38
C PRO A 441 -14.41 4.99 -26.14
N ILE A 442 -15.45 5.45 -25.40
CA ILE A 442 -16.66 6.07 -25.94
C ILE A 442 -16.78 7.52 -25.46
#